data_6439a93376d27eb0628f3ebe65f1ced0
#
_entry.id   6439a93376d27eb0628f3ebe65f1ced0
#
_cell.length_a   1.000
_cell.length_b   1.000
_cell.length_c   1.000
_cell.angle_alpha   90.00
_cell.angle_beta   90.00
_cell.angle_gamma   90.00
#
_symmetry.space_group_name_H-M   'P 1'
#
loop_
_entity.id
_entity.type
_entity.pdbx_description
1 polymer ?
#
loop_
_entity_poly.entity_id
_entity_poly.type
_entity_poly.pdbx_seq_one_letter_code
_entity_poly.pdbx_strand_id
1 'polypeptide(L)'
;MMNINVLNKIIKKSRRWYKKTNYSFFKDIATRYEKKKKDKIFTVIDDLNIQPEINIESQSSSSESRIIWICWFQGLDNAPELVKRCIESVQLHSPDAKVVILTDDNIPLYLSLPDYIKEKYERGLISKAQYSDIVRCSLLYQYGGIWMDATVFITKPVPGSFYENTFSSLRFEANEDTLSQGYWTAYFLSSQKSNQIIKFVRDVLYRYWQHHDTLIEYFLIDYSFLYARERFPQFLRVMDEQPVTGNSRFLLRQYMNLSADSASITVLSNDHIGIYKLSHKERYIASHEGQPTIYSKILSGSLKLN
;
A
#
# COMPACT_ATOMS: atom_id res chain seq x y z
N MET A 1 -23.18 16.23 -15.02
CA MET A 1 -22.71 15.33 -13.92
C MET A 1 -21.57 16.01 -13.17
N MET A 2 -21.55 16.00 -11.82
CA MET A 2 -20.52 16.71 -11.04
C MET A 2 -19.13 16.08 -11.22
N ASN A 3 -18.08 16.89 -11.43
CA ASN A 3 -16.71 16.42 -11.60
C ASN A 3 -16.14 15.87 -10.28
N ILE A 4 -15.28 14.84 -10.33
CA ILE A 4 -14.63 14.21 -9.14
C ILE A 4 -13.87 15.26 -8.32
N ASN A 5 -13.19 16.21 -8.94
CA ASN A 5 -12.48 17.27 -8.23
C ASN A 5 -13.41 18.16 -7.39
N VAL A 6 -14.64 18.37 -7.85
CA VAL A 6 -15.67 19.11 -7.09
C VAL A 6 -16.14 18.27 -5.91
N LEU A 7 -16.38 16.96 -6.12
CA LEU A 7 -16.73 16.04 -5.05
C LEU A 7 -15.65 16.00 -3.96
N ASN A 8 -14.39 15.89 -4.36
CA ASN A 8 -13.24 15.91 -3.42
C ASN A 8 -13.17 17.20 -2.59
N LYS A 9 -13.44 18.37 -3.19
CA LYS A 9 -13.49 19.65 -2.47
C LYS A 9 -14.61 19.68 -1.44
N ILE A 10 -15.81 19.20 -1.79
CA ILE A 10 -16.95 19.15 -0.87
C ILE A 10 -16.67 18.19 0.28
N ILE A 11 -16.21 16.98 0.00
CA ILE A 11 -15.87 15.96 1.01
C ILE A 11 -14.83 16.53 1.98
N LYS A 12 -13.72 17.07 1.47
CA LYS A 12 -12.64 17.64 2.29
C LYS A 12 -13.13 18.78 3.17
N LYS A 13 -13.97 19.68 2.64
CA LYS A 13 -14.56 20.79 3.40
C LYS A 13 -15.49 20.27 4.50
N SER A 14 -16.38 19.34 4.17
CA SER A 14 -17.32 18.77 5.14
C SER A 14 -16.61 18.01 6.26
N ARG A 15 -15.64 17.15 5.92
CA ARG A 15 -14.83 16.46 6.94
C ARG A 15 -14.04 17.42 7.85
N ARG A 16 -13.50 18.53 7.28
CA ARG A 16 -12.83 19.58 8.07
C ARG A 16 -13.78 20.26 9.04
N TRP A 17 -15.00 20.59 8.61
CA TRP A 17 -16.00 21.21 9.46
C TRP A 17 -16.51 20.24 10.53
N TYR A 18 -16.74 18.97 10.19
CA TYR A 18 -17.06 17.94 11.17
C TYR A 18 -16.00 17.84 12.28
N LYS A 19 -14.71 17.75 11.92
CA LYS A 19 -13.62 17.73 12.90
C LYS A 19 -13.58 18.98 13.80
N LYS A 20 -13.99 20.14 13.28
CA LYS A 20 -13.99 21.40 14.04
C LYS A 20 -15.22 21.58 14.93
N THR A 21 -16.38 21.13 14.51
CA THR A 21 -17.68 21.44 15.17
C THR A 21 -18.34 20.24 15.82
N ASN A 22 -17.93 19.03 15.44
CA ASN A 22 -18.55 17.75 15.81
C ASN A 22 -20.04 17.62 15.41
N TYR A 23 -20.54 18.47 14.46
CA TYR A 23 -21.91 18.36 13.98
C TYR A 23 -22.06 17.24 12.97
N SER A 24 -22.90 16.24 13.27
CA SER A 24 -23.18 15.08 12.42
C SER A 24 -23.61 15.45 10.99
N PHE A 25 -24.33 16.56 10.82
CA PHE A 25 -24.71 17.10 9.52
C PHE A 25 -23.53 17.18 8.52
N PHE A 26 -22.36 17.61 8.98
CA PHE A 26 -21.18 17.66 8.09
C PHE A 26 -20.61 16.27 7.78
N LYS A 27 -20.75 15.31 8.72
CA LYS A 27 -20.41 13.91 8.47
C LYS A 27 -21.35 13.33 7.39
N ASP A 28 -22.64 13.57 7.52
CA ASP A 28 -23.65 13.08 6.57
C ASP A 28 -23.45 13.63 5.15
N ILE A 29 -23.08 14.93 5.04
CA ILE A 29 -22.72 15.52 3.77
C ILE A 29 -21.50 14.79 3.19
N ALA A 30 -20.42 14.61 3.98
CA ALA A 30 -19.22 13.95 3.50
C ALA A 30 -19.55 12.54 2.99
N THR A 31 -20.24 11.72 3.78
CA THR A 31 -20.66 10.36 3.45
C THR A 31 -21.50 10.31 2.16
N ARG A 32 -22.47 11.22 2.03
CA ARG A 32 -23.29 11.30 0.80
C ARG A 32 -22.46 11.58 -0.46
N TYR A 33 -21.49 12.48 -0.35
CA TYR A 33 -20.66 12.83 -1.51
C TYR A 33 -19.55 11.79 -1.77
N GLU A 34 -19.07 11.09 -0.75
CA GLU A 34 -18.19 9.92 -0.88
C GLU A 34 -18.90 8.79 -1.62
N LYS A 35 -20.16 8.50 -1.28
CA LYS A 35 -20.98 7.54 -2.03
C LYS A 35 -21.12 7.94 -3.50
N LYS A 36 -21.47 9.20 -3.79
CA LYS A 36 -21.57 9.68 -5.18
C LYS A 36 -20.24 9.57 -5.94
N LYS A 37 -19.13 9.82 -5.27
CA LYS A 37 -17.79 9.67 -5.84
C LYS A 37 -17.50 8.20 -6.13
N LYS A 38 -17.77 7.31 -5.17
CA LYS A 38 -17.61 5.85 -5.34
C LYS A 38 -18.44 5.36 -6.53
N ASP A 39 -19.73 5.68 -6.57
CA ASP A 39 -20.64 5.26 -7.64
C ASP A 39 -20.13 5.71 -9.02
N LYS A 40 -19.60 6.94 -9.11
CA LYS A 40 -19.03 7.45 -10.36
C LYS A 40 -17.76 6.70 -10.79
N ILE A 41 -16.88 6.37 -9.85
CA ILE A 41 -15.66 5.62 -10.16
C ILE A 41 -16.02 4.17 -10.52
N PHE A 42 -16.98 3.59 -9.83
CA PHE A 42 -17.49 2.25 -10.15
C PHE A 42 -18.10 2.18 -11.55
N THR A 43 -18.88 3.19 -11.96
CA THR A 43 -19.37 3.29 -13.35
C THR A 43 -18.21 3.27 -14.36
N VAL A 44 -17.13 4.01 -14.09
CA VAL A 44 -15.94 3.97 -14.97
C VAL A 44 -15.30 2.58 -15.01
N ILE A 45 -15.24 1.88 -13.86
CA ILE A 45 -14.71 0.51 -13.82
C ILE A 45 -15.68 -0.47 -14.55
N ASP A 46 -16.99 -0.30 -14.39
CA ASP A 46 -18.00 -1.08 -15.14
C ASP A 46 -17.82 -0.91 -16.67
N ASP A 47 -17.59 0.31 -17.14
CA ASP A 47 -17.37 0.65 -18.56
C ASP A 47 -16.09 0.00 -19.14
N LEU A 48 -15.12 -0.36 -18.30
CA LEU A 48 -13.93 -1.10 -18.73
C LEU A 48 -14.22 -2.56 -19.10
N ASN A 49 -15.40 -3.07 -18.74
CA ASN A 49 -15.89 -4.42 -19.05
C ASN A 49 -14.90 -5.55 -18.73
N ILE A 50 -14.34 -5.53 -17.51
CA ILE A 50 -13.40 -6.52 -17.03
C ILE A 50 -14.15 -7.55 -16.17
N GLN A 51 -14.07 -8.82 -16.55
CA GLN A 51 -14.63 -9.92 -15.79
C GLN A 51 -13.51 -10.73 -15.14
N PRO A 52 -13.61 -11.05 -13.83
CA PRO A 52 -12.64 -11.94 -13.18
C PRO A 52 -12.85 -13.38 -13.69
N GLU A 53 -11.78 -14.12 -13.81
CA GLU A 53 -11.86 -15.56 -14.01
C GLU A 53 -12.37 -16.21 -12.71
N ILE A 54 -13.35 -17.12 -12.84
CA ILE A 54 -14.08 -17.67 -11.68
C ILE A 54 -13.26 -18.73 -10.91
N ASN A 55 -12.25 -19.33 -11.55
CA ASN A 55 -11.45 -20.38 -10.94
C ASN A 55 -10.40 -19.81 -9.98
N ILE A 56 -10.76 -19.73 -8.71
CA ILE A 56 -9.82 -19.51 -7.59
C ILE A 56 -9.36 -20.89 -7.07
N GLU A 57 -8.94 -21.77 -7.95
CA GLU A 57 -8.19 -22.92 -7.48
C GLU A 57 -6.80 -22.44 -7.07
N SER A 58 -6.53 -22.58 -5.79
CA SER A 58 -5.17 -22.43 -5.25
C SER A 58 -4.28 -23.44 -5.99
N GLN A 59 -3.54 -22.97 -6.97
CA GLN A 59 -2.38 -23.73 -7.42
C GLN A 59 -1.42 -23.76 -6.23
N SER A 60 -1.49 -24.85 -5.47
CA SER A 60 -0.50 -25.14 -4.44
C SER A 60 0.83 -25.41 -5.15
N SER A 61 1.57 -24.36 -5.47
CA SER A 61 2.94 -24.48 -5.93
C SER A 61 3.84 -24.58 -4.69
N SER A 62 4.27 -25.80 -4.42
CA SER A 62 5.36 -26.09 -3.51
C SER A 62 6.60 -25.23 -3.85
N SER A 63 7.18 -24.57 -2.85
CA SER A 63 8.52 -23.95 -2.86
C SER A 63 8.79 -22.86 -3.91
N GLU A 64 7.88 -21.89 -4.07
CA GLU A 64 8.26 -20.67 -4.79
C GLU A 64 9.22 -19.83 -3.92
N SER A 65 10.28 -19.34 -4.55
CA SER A 65 11.26 -18.49 -3.89
C SER A 65 10.55 -17.28 -3.27
N ARG A 66 10.70 -17.09 -1.96
CA ARG A 66 10.17 -15.91 -1.27
C ARG A 66 10.76 -14.65 -1.88
N ILE A 67 9.93 -13.78 -2.43
CA ILE A 67 10.37 -12.53 -3.06
C ILE A 67 9.68 -11.37 -2.36
N ILE A 68 10.47 -10.32 -2.09
CA ILE A 68 9.97 -9.02 -1.62
C ILE A 68 10.34 -7.97 -2.65
N TRP A 69 9.35 -7.27 -3.18
CA TRP A 69 9.47 -6.20 -4.15
C TRP A 69 9.41 -4.85 -3.45
N ILE A 70 10.44 -4.03 -3.62
CA ILE A 70 10.48 -2.65 -3.11
C ILE A 70 10.82 -1.74 -4.28
N CYS A 71 10.09 -0.63 -4.46
CA CYS A 71 10.34 0.29 -5.55
C CYS A 71 10.80 1.65 -5.05
N TRP A 72 11.95 2.08 -5.57
CA TRP A 72 12.44 3.46 -5.47
C TRP A 72 13.04 3.86 -6.82
N PHE A 73 12.24 4.52 -7.64
CA PHE A 73 12.52 4.76 -9.06
C PHE A 73 13.89 5.42 -9.33
N GLN A 74 14.34 6.30 -8.45
CA GLN A 74 15.59 7.05 -8.61
C GLN A 74 16.85 6.28 -8.19
N GLY A 75 16.72 5.02 -7.76
CA GLY A 75 17.82 4.23 -7.22
C GLY A 75 18.18 4.58 -5.77
N LEU A 76 18.86 3.66 -5.09
CA LEU A 76 19.19 3.80 -3.66
C LEU A 76 20.12 4.97 -3.37
N ASP A 77 21.06 5.27 -4.26
CA ASP A 77 22.04 6.34 -4.05
C ASP A 77 21.35 7.69 -3.86
N ASN A 78 20.24 7.90 -4.54
CA ASN A 78 19.41 9.10 -4.48
C ASN A 78 18.27 9.02 -3.46
N ALA A 79 18.19 7.95 -2.67
CA ALA A 79 17.13 7.79 -1.69
C ALA A 79 17.43 8.59 -0.40
N PRO A 80 16.41 9.20 0.22
CA PRO A 80 16.53 9.76 1.56
C PRO A 80 17.05 8.72 2.55
N GLU A 81 17.81 9.15 3.55
CA GLU A 81 18.42 8.23 4.52
C GLU A 81 17.38 7.33 5.22
N LEU A 82 16.23 7.89 5.60
CA LEU A 82 15.14 7.09 6.17
C LEU A 82 14.66 5.98 5.24
N VAL A 83 14.61 6.22 3.92
CA VAL A 83 14.22 5.21 2.93
C VAL A 83 15.28 4.11 2.85
N LYS A 84 16.57 4.47 2.85
CA LYS A 84 17.67 3.49 2.90
C LYS A 84 17.54 2.59 4.12
N ARG A 85 17.32 3.19 5.31
CA ARG A 85 17.12 2.44 6.57
C ARG A 85 15.88 1.54 6.55
N CYS A 86 14.78 1.97 5.90
CA CYS A 86 13.62 1.09 5.71
C CYS A 86 13.99 -0.14 4.87
N ILE A 87 14.68 0.06 3.74
CA ILE A 87 15.09 -1.05 2.87
C ILE A 87 16.07 -1.99 3.57
N GLU A 88 17.07 -1.45 4.25
CA GLU A 88 18.01 -2.22 5.06
C GLU A 88 17.29 -3.05 6.14
N SER A 89 16.26 -2.49 6.79
CA SER A 89 15.48 -3.23 7.78
C SER A 89 14.78 -4.44 7.17
N VAL A 90 14.26 -4.31 5.93
CA VAL A 90 13.63 -5.43 5.21
C VAL A 90 14.68 -6.49 4.87
N GLN A 91 15.84 -6.10 4.37
CA GLN A 91 16.92 -7.04 4.04
C GLN A 91 17.42 -7.79 5.29
N LEU A 92 17.58 -7.09 6.41
CA LEU A 92 18.04 -7.65 7.68
C LEU A 92 17.05 -8.68 8.26
N HIS A 93 15.75 -8.38 8.21
CA HIS A 93 14.72 -9.23 8.83
C HIS A 93 14.04 -10.20 7.85
N SER A 94 14.57 -10.32 6.63
CA SER A 94 14.07 -11.26 5.63
C SER A 94 15.20 -12.05 4.96
N PRO A 95 16.07 -12.75 5.74
CA PRO A 95 17.25 -13.42 5.19
C PRO A 95 16.89 -14.56 4.21
N ASP A 96 15.71 -15.16 4.37
CA ASP A 96 15.23 -16.26 3.53
C ASP A 96 14.43 -15.78 2.31
N ALA A 97 14.36 -14.46 2.07
CA ALA A 97 13.66 -13.89 0.95
C ALA A 97 14.60 -13.13 0.01
N LYS A 98 14.36 -13.22 -1.28
CA LYS A 98 15.02 -12.39 -2.27
C LYS A 98 14.40 -10.98 -2.24
N VAL A 99 15.09 -10.00 -1.69
CA VAL A 99 14.67 -8.60 -1.72
C VAL A 99 15.12 -7.96 -3.02
N VAL A 100 14.17 -7.57 -3.87
CA VAL A 100 14.41 -6.93 -5.17
C VAL A 100 14.06 -5.45 -5.06
N ILE A 101 15.07 -4.60 -5.28
CA ILE A 101 14.90 -3.15 -5.30
C ILE A 101 14.72 -2.72 -6.75
N LEU A 102 13.53 -2.20 -7.04
CA LEU A 102 13.12 -1.75 -8.36
C LEU A 102 13.46 -0.29 -8.59
N THR A 103 13.97 -0.01 -9.77
CA THR A 103 14.28 1.35 -10.27
C THR A 103 13.66 1.52 -11.66
N ASP A 104 13.64 2.76 -12.19
CA ASP A 104 13.23 2.99 -13.57
C ASP A 104 14.06 2.13 -14.56
N ASP A 105 15.35 1.92 -14.27
CA ASP A 105 16.26 1.20 -15.18
C ASP A 105 16.05 -0.32 -15.19
N ASN A 106 15.67 -0.92 -14.03
CA ASN A 106 15.62 -2.38 -13.92
C ASN A 106 14.19 -2.97 -13.99
N ILE A 107 13.14 -2.18 -13.90
CA ILE A 107 11.75 -2.67 -14.09
C ILE A 107 11.60 -3.44 -15.42
N PRO A 108 12.18 -3.00 -16.56
CA PRO A 108 12.07 -3.74 -17.81
C PRO A 108 12.69 -5.14 -17.81
N LEU A 109 13.58 -5.44 -16.85
CA LEU A 109 14.15 -6.79 -16.69
C LEU A 109 13.14 -7.79 -16.09
N TYR A 110 12.11 -7.28 -15.40
CA TYR A 110 11.09 -8.09 -14.74
C TYR A 110 9.74 -8.04 -15.44
N LEU A 111 9.40 -6.92 -16.08
CA LEU A 111 8.08 -6.68 -16.65
C LEU A 111 8.16 -6.22 -18.12
N SER A 112 7.37 -6.87 -18.96
CA SER A 112 7.01 -6.35 -20.28
C SER A 112 5.65 -5.67 -20.18
N LEU A 113 5.64 -4.39 -19.81
CA LEU A 113 4.42 -3.59 -19.75
C LEU A 113 3.94 -3.21 -21.16
N PRO A 114 2.62 -3.03 -21.36
CA PRO A 114 2.09 -2.53 -22.64
C PRO A 114 2.73 -1.20 -23.05
N ASP A 115 2.97 -1.03 -24.35
CA ASP A 115 3.70 0.14 -24.88
C ASP A 115 2.98 1.46 -24.56
N TYR A 116 1.64 1.51 -24.62
CA TYR A 116 0.89 2.70 -24.25
C TYR A 116 1.08 3.12 -22.77
N ILE A 117 1.39 2.19 -21.86
CA ILE A 117 1.70 2.50 -20.46
C ILE A 117 3.08 3.15 -20.36
N LYS A 118 4.08 2.59 -21.04
CA LYS A 118 5.44 3.13 -21.08
C LYS A 118 5.45 4.54 -21.67
N GLU A 119 4.84 4.70 -22.85
CA GLU A 119 4.71 6.00 -23.53
C GLU A 119 4.02 7.06 -22.65
N LYS A 120 2.91 6.70 -22.01
CA LYS A 120 2.20 7.63 -21.11
C LYS A 120 2.98 7.98 -19.86
N TYR A 121 3.77 7.05 -19.33
CA TYR A 121 4.67 7.31 -18.22
C TYR A 121 5.82 8.24 -18.63
N GLU A 122 6.48 7.97 -19.73
CA GLU A 122 7.56 8.81 -20.29
C GLU A 122 7.09 10.23 -20.62
N ARG A 123 5.86 10.37 -21.12
CA ARG A 123 5.21 11.67 -21.38
C ARG A 123 4.70 12.36 -20.11
N GLY A 124 4.82 11.76 -18.93
CA GLY A 124 4.38 12.30 -17.65
C GLY A 124 2.85 12.33 -17.47
N LEU A 125 2.08 11.62 -18.29
CA LEU A 125 0.64 11.45 -18.12
C LEU A 125 0.33 10.51 -16.97
N ILE A 126 1.13 9.46 -16.80
CA ILE A 126 1.10 8.57 -15.64
C ILE A 126 2.15 9.05 -14.64
N SER A 127 1.71 9.45 -13.45
CA SER A 127 2.64 9.85 -12.38
C SER A 127 3.43 8.64 -11.84
N LYS A 128 4.59 8.88 -11.20
CA LYS A 128 5.38 7.82 -10.53
C LYS A 128 4.54 7.00 -9.54
N ALA A 129 3.61 7.61 -8.81
CA ALA A 129 2.72 6.91 -7.89
C ALA A 129 1.80 5.93 -8.63
N GLN A 130 1.15 6.37 -9.72
CA GLN A 130 0.29 5.52 -10.52
C GLN A 130 1.07 4.43 -11.27
N TYR A 131 2.26 4.75 -11.75
CA TYR A 131 3.14 3.77 -12.37
C TYR A 131 3.58 2.69 -11.36
N SER A 132 3.86 3.09 -10.11
CA SER A 132 4.13 2.15 -9.01
C SER A 132 2.95 1.20 -8.75
N ASP A 133 1.71 1.69 -8.83
CA ASP A 133 0.51 0.85 -8.67
C ASP A 133 0.40 -0.19 -9.79
N ILE A 134 0.71 0.20 -11.03
CA ILE A 134 0.76 -0.68 -12.19
C ILE A 134 1.85 -1.75 -12.03
N VAL A 135 3.08 -1.33 -11.71
CA VAL A 135 4.23 -2.22 -11.51
C VAL A 135 3.95 -3.22 -10.39
N ARG A 136 3.43 -2.76 -9.26
CA ARG A 136 3.05 -3.57 -8.10
C ARG A 136 2.12 -4.71 -8.47
N CYS A 137 1.00 -4.38 -9.10
CA CYS A 137 0.00 -5.39 -9.49
C CYS A 137 0.53 -6.33 -10.58
N SER A 138 1.37 -5.82 -11.49
CA SER A 138 1.97 -6.64 -12.55
C SER A 138 2.97 -7.66 -12.01
N LEU A 139 3.85 -7.25 -11.09
CA LEU A 139 4.84 -8.14 -10.45
C LEU A 139 4.15 -9.19 -9.58
N LEU A 140 3.21 -8.77 -8.74
CA LEU A 140 2.47 -9.67 -7.86
C LEU A 140 1.67 -10.70 -8.68
N TYR A 141 1.08 -10.31 -9.82
CA TYR A 141 0.42 -11.25 -10.70
C TYR A 141 1.40 -12.23 -11.38
N GLN A 142 2.52 -11.70 -11.90
CA GLN A 142 3.44 -12.49 -12.71
C GLN A 142 4.33 -13.42 -11.88
N TYR A 143 4.74 -12.98 -10.69
CA TYR A 143 5.72 -13.68 -9.87
C TYR A 143 5.19 -14.05 -8.48
N GLY A 144 4.13 -13.41 -8.02
CA GLY A 144 3.75 -13.48 -6.61
C GLY A 144 4.71 -12.75 -5.70
N GLY A 145 4.70 -13.11 -4.41
CA GLY A 145 5.57 -12.53 -3.39
C GLY A 145 4.90 -11.37 -2.64
N ILE A 146 5.72 -10.51 -2.06
CA ILE A 146 5.26 -9.40 -1.23
C ILE A 146 5.73 -8.08 -1.84
N TRP A 147 4.81 -7.15 -2.04
CA TRP A 147 5.14 -5.75 -2.29
C TRP A 147 5.21 -4.99 -0.97
N MET A 148 6.31 -4.27 -0.77
CA MET A 148 6.46 -3.30 0.30
C MET A 148 6.85 -1.95 -0.27
N ASP A 149 6.14 -0.88 0.09
CA ASP A 149 6.62 0.47 -0.24
C ASP A 149 7.98 0.72 0.43
N ALA A 150 8.84 1.49 -0.21
CA ALA A 150 10.19 1.82 0.27
C ALA A 150 10.24 2.59 1.62
N THR A 151 9.10 2.92 2.19
CA THR A 151 8.97 3.52 3.53
C THR A 151 8.33 2.57 4.55
N VAL A 152 8.25 1.29 4.24
CA VAL A 152 7.93 0.25 5.23
C VAL A 152 9.20 -0.12 5.98
N PHE A 153 9.16 0.00 7.30
CA PHE A 153 10.24 -0.39 8.21
C PHE A 153 9.81 -1.64 8.97
N ILE A 154 10.64 -2.66 9.03
CA ILE A 154 10.32 -3.88 9.78
C ILE A 154 11.36 -4.13 10.88
N THR A 155 10.89 -4.72 11.98
CA THR A 155 11.73 -5.00 13.16
C THR A 155 11.74 -6.47 13.53
N LYS A 156 10.98 -7.28 12.81
CA LYS A 156 10.85 -8.73 13.01
C LYS A 156 10.73 -9.42 11.65
N PRO A 157 11.02 -10.71 11.54
CA PRO A 157 10.79 -11.48 10.33
C PRO A 157 9.33 -11.40 9.87
N VAL A 158 9.14 -11.28 8.57
CA VAL A 158 7.79 -11.29 7.98
C VAL A 158 7.14 -12.65 8.26
N PRO A 159 5.94 -12.69 8.87
CA PRO A 159 5.24 -13.94 9.14
C PRO A 159 5.06 -14.81 7.88
N GLY A 160 5.30 -16.12 8.01
CA GLY A 160 5.22 -17.08 6.89
C GLY A 160 3.88 -17.06 6.16
N SER A 161 2.78 -16.80 6.90
CA SER A 161 1.43 -16.71 6.33
C SER A 161 1.30 -15.67 5.20
N PHE A 162 2.12 -14.60 5.19
CA PHE A 162 2.14 -13.66 4.08
C PHE A 162 2.71 -14.25 2.79
N TYR A 163 3.50 -15.30 2.85
CA TYR A 163 4.00 -16.01 1.68
C TYR A 163 3.11 -17.20 1.27
N GLU A 164 2.35 -17.74 2.19
CA GLU A 164 1.56 -18.97 2.02
C GLU A 164 0.14 -18.70 1.53
N ASN A 165 -0.45 -17.57 1.96
CA ASN A 165 -1.81 -17.21 1.58
C ASN A 165 -1.89 -16.81 0.11
N THR A 166 -3.03 -17.13 -0.53
CA THR A 166 -3.29 -16.74 -1.92
C THR A 166 -3.27 -15.23 -2.13
N PHE A 167 -3.78 -14.48 -1.13
CA PHE A 167 -3.74 -13.01 -1.06
C PHE A 167 -3.69 -12.61 0.41
N SER A 168 -2.83 -11.66 0.75
CA SER A 168 -2.76 -11.08 2.10
C SER A 168 -2.37 -9.60 2.06
N SER A 169 -2.70 -8.89 3.12
CA SER A 169 -2.31 -7.51 3.35
C SER A 169 -2.25 -7.23 4.86
N LEU A 170 -1.72 -6.09 5.27
CA LEU A 170 -1.84 -5.62 6.65
C LEU A 170 -3.28 -5.18 6.91
N ARG A 171 -4.14 -6.16 7.22
CA ARG A 171 -5.52 -5.88 7.62
C ARG A 171 -5.53 -5.26 9.00
N PHE A 172 -6.34 -4.23 9.20
CA PHE A 172 -6.53 -3.56 10.49
C PHE A 172 -8.02 -3.51 10.84
N GLU A 173 -8.34 -3.19 12.10
CA GLU A 173 -9.72 -3.10 12.55
C GLU A 173 -10.55 -2.20 11.63
N ALA A 174 -11.78 -2.62 11.39
CA ALA A 174 -12.68 -1.95 10.47
C ALA A 174 -12.79 -0.45 10.79
N ASN A 175 -12.52 0.37 9.80
CA ASN A 175 -12.56 1.81 9.92
C ASN A 175 -13.25 2.40 8.70
N GLU A 176 -14.50 2.82 8.86
CA GLU A 176 -15.31 3.44 7.80
C GLU A 176 -14.71 4.74 7.26
N ASP A 177 -13.79 5.39 7.98
CA ASP A 177 -13.13 6.60 7.53
C ASP A 177 -12.04 6.35 6.48
N THR A 178 -11.67 5.08 6.24
CA THR A 178 -10.70 4.69 5.23
C THR A 178 -11.37 4.02 4.04
N LEU A 179 -10.84 4.25 2.82
CA LEU A 179 -11.37 3.65 1.61
C LEU A 179 -11.28 2.12 1.65
N SER A 180 -10.21 1.58 2.22
CA SER A 180 -10.02 0.14 2.39
C SER A 180 -10.89 -0.48 3.49
N GLN A 181 -11.54 0.32 4.32
CA GLN A 181 -12.32 -0.12 5.47
C GLN A 181 -11.56 -1.09 6.41
N GLY A 182 -10.23 -1.10 6.34
CA GLY A 182 -9.37 -1.99 7.11
C GLY A 182 -8.96 -3.28 6.41
N TYR A 183 -9.50 -3.60 5.25
CA TYR A 183 -9.28 -4.90 4.59
C TYR A 183 -7.95 -5.03 3.86
N TRP A 184 -7.35 -3.93 3.42
CA TRP A 184 -6.03 -3.92 2.79
C TRP A 184 -5.27 -2.62 3.05
N THR A 185 -3.97 -2.69 2.81
CA THR A 185 -3.08 -1.53 2.69
C THR A 185 -2.28 -1.67 1.40
N ALA A 186 -2.47 -0.75 0.44
CA ALA A 186 -1.81 -0.85 -0.85
C ALA A 186 -0.26 -0.82 -0.77
N TYR A 187 0.29 -0.27 0.30
CA TYR A 187 1.74 -0.22 0.54
C TYR A 187 2.35 -1.53 1.08
N PHE A 188 1.51 -2.52 1.43
CA PHE A 188 1.92 -3.87 1.80
C PHE A 188 0.89 -4.86 1.27
N LEU A 189 1.22 -5.52 0.18
CA LEU A 189 0.38 -6.52 -0.47
C LEU A 189 1.18 -7.79 -0.69
N SER A 190 0.58 -8.91 -0.41
CA SER A 190 1.14 -10.22 -0.70
C SER A 190 0.18 -11.03 -1.55
N SER A 191 0.69 -11.77 -2.50
CA SER A 191 -0.10 -12.72 -3.27
C SER A 191 0.74 -13.88 -3.82
N GLN A 192 0.08 -14.99 -4.06
CA GLN A 192 0.62 -16.03 -4.93
C GLN A 192 0.57 -15.56 -6.38
N LYS A 193 1.45 -16.14 -7.22
CA LYS A 193 1.45 -15.94 -8.66
C LYS A 193 0.08 -16.24 -9.27
N SER A 194 -0.28 -15.49 -10.30
CA SER A 194 -1.55 -15.62 -11.04
C SER A 194 -2.82 -15.38 -10.19
N ASN A 195 -2.68 -14.68 -9.06
CA ASN A 195 -3.80 -14.34 -8.18
C ASN A 195 -4.86 -13.53 -8.91
N GLN A 196 -6.12 -13.94 -8.81
CA GLN A 196 -7.22 -13.34 -9.57
C GLN A 196 -7.66 -11.97 -9.07
N ILE A 197 -7.50 -11.68 -7.76
CA ILE A 197 -7.75 -10.34 -7.19
C ILE A 197 -6.74 -9.36 -7.78
N ILE A 198 -5.47 -9.72 -7.75
CA ILE A 198 -4.36 -8.91 -8.30
C ILE A 198 -4.52 -8.75 -9.81
N LYS A 199 -4.90 -9.84 -10.53
CA LYS A 199 -5.20 -9.78 -11.98
C LYS A 199 -6.27 -8.75 -12.28
N PHE A 200 -7.40 -8.82 -11.57
CA PHE A 200 -8.51 -7.89 -11.75
C PHE A 200 -8.06 -6.44 -11.55
N VAL A 201 -7.38 -6.13 -10.44
CA VAL A 201 -6.91 -4.77 -10.14
C VAL A 201 -5.91 -4.28 -11.18
N ARG A 202 -4.95 -5.13 -11.60
CA ARG A 202 -4.02 -4.82 -12.69
C ARG A 202 -4.75 -4.50 -14.00
N ASP A 203 -5.72 -5.32 -14.37
CA ASP A 203 -6.44 -5.19 -15.63
C ASP A 203 -7.31 -3.91 -15.62
N VAL A 204 -7.87 -3.51 -14.45
CA VAL A 204 -8.50 -2.19 -14.30
C VAL A 204 -7.52 -1.08 -14.58
N LEU A 205 -6.33 -1.10 -13.95
CA LEU A 205 -5.31 -0.06 -14.18
C LEU A 205 -4.85 -0.04 -15.64
N TYR A 206 -4.62 -1.18 -16.27
CA TYR A 206 -4.21 -1.29 -17.66
C TYR A 206 -5.28 -0.72 -18.59
N ARG A 207 -6.53 -1.21 -18.49
CA ARG A 207 -7.63 -0.75 -19.32
C ARG A 207 -7.96 0.70 -19.10
N TYR A 208 -7.91 1.18 -17.85
CA TYR A 208 -8.10 2.58 -17.55
C TYR A 208 -7.11 3.44 -18.34
N TRP A 209 -5.80 3.17 -18.23
CA TRP A 209 -4.78 3.92 -18.93
C TRP A 209 -4.72 3.66 -20.44
N GLN A 210 -5.33 2.60 -20.94
CA GLN A 210 -5.54 2.40 -22.38
C GLN A 210 -6.51 3.45 -22.96
N HIS A 211 -7.54 3.79 -22.21
CA HIS A 211 -8.63 4.65 -22.70
C HIS A 211 -8.59 6.10 -22.19
N HIS A 212 -7.74 6.41 -21.21
CA HIS A 212 -7.68 7.73 -20.57
C HIS A 212 -6.26 8.28 -20.51
N ASP A 213 -6.14 9.62 -20.68
CA ASP A 213 -4.88 10.35 -20.55
C ASP A 213 -4.79 11.16 -19.24
N THR A 214 -5.83 11.14 -18.43
CA THR A 214 -5.90 11.84 -17.16
C THR A 214 -6.43 10.93 -16.08
N LEU A 215 -5.85 11.03 -14.88
CA LEU A 215 -6.26 10.23 -13.74
C LEU A 215 -7.59 10.72 -13.17
N ILE A 216 -8.56 9.82 -13.05
CA ILE A 216 -9.87 10.13 -12.46
C ILE A 216 -9.77 10.34 -10.94
N GLU A 217 -8.99 9.52 -10.25
CA GLU A 217 -8.82 9.55 -8.80
C GLU A 217 -7.46 9.00 -8.39
N TYR A 218 -6.79 9.68 -7.44
CA TYR A 218 -5.47 9.28 -6.95
C TYR A 218 -5.43 7.85 -6.40
N PHE A 219 -6.47 7.43 -5.69
CA PHE A 219 -6.61 6.10 -5.10
C PHE A 219 -7.33 5.11 -6.03
N LEU A 220 -7.08 5.17 -7.34
CA LEU A 220 -7.72 4.26 -8.31
C LEU A 220 -7.46 2.79 -7.98
N ILE A 221 -6.26 2.42 -7.52
CA ILE A 221 -5.94 1.07 -7.07
C ILE A 221 -6.83 0.63 -5.90
N ASP A 222 -7.04 1.50 -4.91
CA ASP A 222 -7.89 1.19 -3.75
C ASP A 222 -9.36 1.08 -4.15
N TYR A 223 -9.85 1.93 -5.07
CA TYR A 223 -11.19 1.79 -5.63
C TYR A 223 -11.36 0.51 -6.44
N SER A 224 -10.31 0.02 -7.10
CA SER A 224 -10.33 -1.26 -7.82
C SER A 224 -10.44 -2.44 -6.86
N PHE A 225 -9.72 -2.43 -5.73
CA PHE A 225 -9.88 -3.41 -4.67
C PHE A 225 -11.27 -3.35 -4.03
N LEU A 226 -11.77 -2.15 -3.73
CA LEU A 226 -13.11 -1.96 -3.17
C LEU A 226 -14.19 -2.47 -4.12
N TYR A 227 -14.09 -2.15 -5.41
CA TYR A 227 -14.98 -2.66 -6.44
C TYR A 227 -14.96 -4.18 -6.48
N ALA A 228 -13.76 -4.79 -6.52
CA ALA A 228 -13.59 -6.22 -6.55
C ALA A 228 -14.24 -6.90 -5.33
N ARG A 229 -14.04 -6.35 -4.14
CA ARG A 229 -14.63 -6.85 -2.89
C ARG A 229 -16.16 -6.72 -2.89
N GLU A 230 -16.72 -5.62 -3.35
CA GLU A 230 -18.18 -5.39 -3.34
C GLU A 230 -18.92 -6.15 -4.46
N ARG A 231 -18.26 -6.45 -5.57
CA ARG A 231 -18.90 -7.06 -6.76
C ARG A 231 -18.70 -8.57 -6.88
N PHE A 232 -17.62 -9.12 -6.28
CA PHE A 232 -17.27 -10.52 -6.45
C PHE A 232 -17.21 -11.25 -5.10
N PRO A 233 -18.24 -12.09 -4.77
CA PRO A 233 -18.32 -12.76 -3.46
C PRO A 233 -17.08 -13.61 -3.10
N GLN A 234 -16.41 -14.18 -4.11
CA GLN A 234 -15.18 -14.94 -3.92
C GLN A 234 -14.02 -14.06 -3.41
N PHE A 235 -13.90 -12.82 -3.91
CA PHE A 235 -12.87 -11.89 -3.47
C PHE A 235 -13.19 -11.30 -2.09
N LEU A 236 -14.47 -11.03 -1.84
CA LEU A 236 -14.95 -10.65 -0.51
C LEU A 236 -14.49 -11.68 0.54
N ARG A 237 -14.76 -12.96 0.30
CA ARG A 237 -14.40 -14.04 1.24
C ARG A 237 -12.89 -14.05 1.54
N VAL A 238 -12.06 -14.05 0.51
CA VAL A 238 -10.59 -14.06 0.66
C VAL A 238 -10.09 -12.86 1.47
N MET A 239 -10.68 -11.67 1.27
CA MET A 239 -10.28 -10.48 2.01
C MET A 239 -10.79 -10.50 3.46
N ASP A 240 -11.99 -11.07 3.71
CA ASP A 240 -12.61 -11.08 5.03
C ASP A 240 -12.00 -12.14 5.97
N GLU A 241 -11.48 -13.23 5.43
CA GLU A 241 -10.86 -14.33 6.20
C GLU A 241 -9.45 -14.01 6.71
N GLN A 242 -8.82 -12.92 6.25
CA GLN A 242 -7.48 -12.55 6.71
C GLN A 242 -7.47 -12.12 8.18
N PRO A 243 -6.43 -12.49 8.94
CA PRO A 243 -6.28 -12.02 10.32
C PRO A 243 -5.98 -10.51 10.36
N VAL A 244 -6.38 -9.87 11.47
CA VAL A 244 -6.04 -8.47 11.75
C VAL A 244 -4.60 -8.39 12.23
N THR A 245 -3.70 -7.90 11.38
CA THR A 245 -2.25 -7.81 11.66
C THR A 245 -1.71 -6.38 11.56
N GLY A 246 -2.51 -5.43 11.08
CA GLY A 246 -2.05 -4.08 10.74
C GLY A 246 -2.42 -2.99 11.75
N ASN A 247 -2.91 -3.32 12.94
CA ASN A 247 -3.32 -2.29 13.92
C ASN A 247 -2.15 -1.42 14.36
N SER A 248 -0.97 -2.00 14.54
CA SER A 248 0.26 -1.31 14.93
C SER A 248 1.04 -0.64 13.78
N ARG A 249 0.53 -0.68 12.55
CA ARG A 249 1.21 -0.18 11.34
C ARG A 249 1.75 1.25 11.42
N PHE A 250 1.21 2.08 12.30
CA PHE A 250 1.66 3.46 12.54
C PHE A 250 2.31 3.66 13.92
N LEU A 251 2.48 2.60 14.70
CA LEU A 251 3.02 2.69 16.06
C LEU A 251 4.41 3.34 16.04
N LEU A 252 5.34 2.79 15.28
CA LEU A 252 6.70 3.34 15.20
C LEU A 252 6.71 4.83 14.79
N ARG A 253 5.83 5.23 13.85
CA ARG A 253 5.71 6.62 13.40
C ARG A 253 5.30 7.57 14.53
N GLN A 254 4.50 7.12 15.49
CA GLN A 254 4.11 7.92 16.66
C GLN A 254 5.29 8.14 17.62
N TYR A 255 6.25 7.20 17.64
CA TYR A 255 7.42 7.25 18.51
C TYR A 255 8.64 7.93 17.88
N MET A 256 8.63 8.22 16.58
CA MET A 256 9.79 8.75 15.85
C MET A 256 10.46 9.95 16.52
N ASN A 257 9.69 10.87 17.09
CA ASN A 257 10.18 12.09 17.75
C ASN A 257 10.31 11.98 19.27
N LEU A 258 10.03 10.82 19.85
CA LEU A 258 10.19 10.57 21.28
C LEU A 258 11.61 10.08 21.58
N SER A 259 12.06 10.30 22.81
CA SER A 259 13.35 9.76 23.30
C SER A 259 13.37 8.24 23.18
N ALA A 260 14.52 7.70 22.78
CA ALA A 260 14.74 6.25 22.68
C ALA A 260 15.07 5.67 24.06
N ASP A 261 14.21 5.92 25.04
CA ASP A 261 14.30 5.42 26.40
C ASP A 261 13.76 3.97 26.55
N SER A 262 13.93 3.40 27.73
CA SER A 262 13.47 2.04 28.01
C SER A 262 11.95 1.86 27.83
N ALA A 263 11.15 2.88 28.13
CA ALA A 263 9.71 2.82 28.00
C ALA A 263 9.29 2.76 26.51
N SER A 264 9.83 3.66 25.68
CA SER A 264 9.60 3.67 24.24
C SER A 264 10.07 2.36 23.58
N ILE A 265 11.23 1.87 23.95
CA ILE A 265 11.78 0.61 23.45
C ILE A 265 10.89 -0.57 23.84
N THR A 266 10.44 -0.63 25.11
CA THR A 266 9.53 -1.70 25.57
C THR A 266 8.24 -1.75 24.78
N VAL A 267 7.60 -0.61 24.53
CA VAL A 267 6.35 -0.55 23.75
C VAL A 267 6.57 -1.07 22.33
N LEU A 268 7.66 -0.65 21.68
CA LEU A 268 7.96 -1.07 20.30
C LEU A 268 8.37 -2.55 20.23
N SER A 269 9.09 -3.07 21.23
CA SER A 269 9.51 -4.49 21.30
C SER A 269 8.32 -5.43 21.52
N ASN A 270 7.29 -4.98 22.22
CA ASN A 270 6.07 -5.76 22.48
C ASN A 270 5.14 -5.86 21.26
N ASP A 271 5.38 -5.13 20.17
CA ASP A 271 4.61 -5.33 18.95
C ASP A 271 4.98 -6.65 18.28
N HIS A 272 3.99 -7.52 18.13
CA HIS A 272 4.20 -8.88 17.62
C HIS A 272 4.45 -8.94 16.10
N ILE A 273 3.96 -7.95 15.35
CA ILE A 273 4.07 -7.94 13.88
C ILE A 273 5.34 -7.21 13.42
N GLY A 274 5.66 -6.08 14.03
CA GLY A 274 6.88 -5.34 13.71
C GLY A 274 6.94 -4.79 12.29
N ILE A 275 5.81 -4.50 11.64
CA ILE A 275 5.73 -3.94 10.28
C ILE A 275 5.10 -2.55 10.36
N TYR A 276 5.88 -1.52 10.01
CA TYR A 276 5.48 -0.13 10.21
C TYR A 276 5.54 0.69 8.93
N LYS A 277 4.51 1.51 8.68
CA LYS A 277 4.51 2.50 7.60
C LYS A 277 5.03 3.84 8.12
N LEU A 278 6.18 4.24 7.61
CA LEU A 278 6.80 5.55 7.86
C LEU A 278 6.54 6.52 6.71
N SER A 279 7.04 7.75 6.84
CA SER A 279 6.98 8.78 5.81
C SER A 279 8.27 9.60 5.80
N HIS A 280 9.00 9.59 4.68
CA HIS A 280 10.17 10.43 4.48
C HIS A 280 9.83 11.92 4.25
N LYS A 281 8.54 12.24 4.09
CA LYS A 281 8.04 13.63 3.92
C LYS A 281 7.70 14.31 5.24
N GLU A 282 7.72 13.58 6.34
CA GLU A 282 7.53 14.14 7.67
C GLU A 282 8.83 14.70 8.21
N ARG A 283 8.69 15.70 9.09
CA ARG A 283 9.82 16.27 9.81
C ARG A 283 10.01 15.50 11.11
N TYR A 284 11.19 14.89 11.24
CA TYR A 284 11.61 14.22 12.46
C TYR A 284 12.78 14.98 13.10
N ILE A 285 12.91 14.90 14.42
CA ILE A 285 13.98 15.53 15.20
C ILE A 285 14.97 14.47 15.67
N ALA A 286 16.25 14.84 15.72
CA ALA A 286 17.31 13.92 16.12
C ALA A 286 17.45 13.78 17.66
N SER A 287 17.01 14.79 18.43
CA SER A 287 17.07 14.77 19.90
C SER A 287 15.79 15.32 20.50
N HIS A 288 15.40 14.77 21.63
CA HIS A 288 14.26 15.22 22.45
C HIS A 288 14.73 15.23 23.91
N GLU A 289 14.59 16.37 24.60
CA GLU A 289 15.06 16.57 25.99
C GLU A 289 16.53 16.14 26.22
N GLY A 290 17.39 16.44 25.25
CA GLY A 290 18.82 16.10 25.32
C GLY A 290 19.15 14.62 25.02
N GLN A 291 18.15 13.78 24.74
CA GLN A 291 18.33 12.37 24.44
C GLN A 291 18.10 12.09 22.94
N PRO A 292 18.81 11.10 22.34
CA PRO A 292 18.55 10.67 20.98
C PRO A 292 17.11 10.16 20.83
N THR A 293 16.44 10.55 19.75
CA THR A 293 15.10 10.05 19.43
C THR A 293 15.13 8.67 18.78
N ILE A 294 13.98 8.02 18.69
CA ILE A 294 13.81 6.78 17.90
C ILE A 294 14.25 7.02 16.46
N TYR A 295 13.89 8.16 15.85
CA TYR A 295 14.36 8.54 14.52
C TYR A 295 15.89 8.56 14.40
N SER A 296 16.56 9.21 15.36
CA SER A 296 18.04 9.25 15.40
C SER A 296 18.64 7.85 15.49
N LYS A 297 18.05 6.97 16.30
CA LYS A 297 18.49 5.57 16.44
C LYS A 297 18.29 4.75 15.17
N ILE A 298 17.19 5.01 14.42
CA ILE A 298 16.97 4.39 13.11
C ILE A 298 18.06 4.85 12.14
N LEU A 299 18.30 6.17 12.02
CA LEU A 299 19.29 6.68 11.08
C LEU A 299 20.71 6.17 11.35
N SER A 300 21.09 6.06 12.62
CA SER A 300 22.41 5.53 13.00
C SER A 300 22.51 4.00 12.93
N GLY A 301 21.40 3.29 12.63
CA GLY A 301 21.37 1.82 12.68
C GLY A 301 21.51 1.24 14.08
N SER A 302 21.34 2.06 15.13
CA SER A 302 21.52 1.65 16.53
C SER A 302 20.22 1.37 17.28
N LEU A 303 19.06 1.42 16.59
CA LEU A 303 17.80 0.98 17.19
C LEU A 303 17.82 -0.53 17.40
N LYS A 304 17.73 -0.94 18.66
CA LYS A 304 17.62 -2.36 19.06
C LYS A 304 16.24 -2.55 19.70
N LEU A 305 15.43 -3.41 19.11
CA LEU A 305 14.17 -3.89 19.66
C LEU A 305 14.35 -5.40 19.92
N ASN A 306 14.09 -5.81 21.15
CA ASN A 306 14.26 -7.21 21.59
C ASN A 306 13.06 -8.07 21.18
#